data_8c2883ebdcc9b9314c52b413d14857ca
#
_entry.id   8c2883ebdcc9b9314c52b413d14857ca
#
_cell.length_a   1.000
_cell.length_b   1.000
_cell.length_c   1.000
_cell.angle_alpha   90.00
_cell.angle_beta   90.00
_cell.angle_gamma   90.00
#
_symmetry.space_group_name_H-M   'P 1'
#
loop_
_entity.id
_entity.type
_entity.pdbx_description
1 polymer ?
#
loop_
_entity_poly.entity_id
_entity_poly.type
_entity_poly.pdbx_seq_one_letter_code
_entity_poly.pdbx_strand_id
1 'polypeptide(L)'
;MKLVFFLLIWFIGGIYLIPSVLKWIRKFMSEETLTVFAVGLCFLMVVLANIAGFSSALGAFIMGSILAETLEAELIHKLTTPIKNLFGAVFFVSVGMMVDPSVLVQYWWQILVITLVVLSLKSLSSMGGMMLAGNNLKTSMQAGFCFGQIGEFSFIIATVGMSFGVIDDFLYPIIVSVSIITTFLTPYTINAALPCYNWLEKRIPEKWRQRFSNKDTGLKVKSGKQVDMRSFFMRQLKNMVIYVAIIIALMLVCFFIDGYIMRLIPGVWS
;
A
#
# COMPACT_ATOMS: atom_id res chain seq x y z
N MET A 1 7.82 -20.52 -7.41
CA MET A 1 7.89 -20.69 -8.87
C MET A 1 6.57 -20.36 -9.55
N LYS A 2 5.41 -20.99 -9.21
CA LYS A 2 4.11 -20.75 -9.86
C LYS A 2 3.68 -19.26 -9.87
N LEU A 3 3.83 -18.54 -8.74
CA LEU A 3 3.45 -17.14 -8.62
C LEU A 3 4.27 -16.24 -9.56
N VAL A 4 5.59 -16.41 -9.61
CA VAL A 4 6.47 -15.60 -10.46
C VAL A 4 6.13 -15.81 -11.94
N PHE A 5 5.87 -17.07 -12.34
CA PHE A 5 5.48 -17.39 -13.72
C PHE A 5 4.12 -16.77 -14.08
N PHE A 6 3.14 -16.86 -13.17
CA PHE A 6 1.83 -16.22 -13.33
C PHE A 6 1.95 -14.71 -13.48
N LEU A 7 2.71 -14.06 -12.59
CA LEU A 7 2.94 -12.61 -12.66
C LEU A 7 3.63 -12.20 -13.96
N LEU A 8 4.68 -12.93 -14.38
CA LEU A 8 5.41 -12.61 -15.61
C LEU A 8 4.51 -12.73 -16.84
N ILE A 9 3.73 -13.78 -16.97
CA ILE A 9 2.81 -13.96 -18.11
C ILE A 9 1.80 -12.82 -18.16
N TRP A 10 1.16 -12.50 -17.04
CA TRP A 10 0.11 -11.50 -17.01
C TRP A 10 0.61 -10.07 -17.09
N PHE A 11 1.75 -9.74 -16.49
CA PHE A 11 2.35 -8.41 -16.66
C PHE A 11 2.88 -8.22 -18.08
N ILE A 12 3.65 -9.17 -18.62
CA ILE A 12 4.19 -9.04 -19.98
C ILE A 12 3.05 -9.11 -21.01
N GLY A 13 2.20 -10.14 -20.95
CA GLY A 13 1.07 -10.29 -21.87
C GLY A 13 0.04 -9.17 -21.72
N GLY A 14 -0.29 -8.81 -20.48
CA GLY A 14 -1.30 -7.79 -20.18
C GLY A 14 -0.89 -6.38 -20.61
N ILE A 15 0.37 -5.97 -20.38
CA ILE A 15 0.88 -4.65 -20.75
C ILE A 15 0.87 -4.44 -22.28
N TYR A 16 1.06 -5.49 -23.07
CA TYR A 16 1.02 -5.38 -24.53
C TYR A 16 -0.38 -5.63 -25.11
N LEU A 17 -1.09 -6.64 -24.61
CA LEU A 17 -2.39 -7.06 -25.17
C LEU A 17 -3.51 -6.09 -24.80
N ILE A 18 -3.64 -5.73 -23.53
CA ILE A 18 -4.78 -4.95 -23.02
C ILE A 18 -4.82 -3.54 -23.57
N PRO A 19 -3.72 -2.75 -23.59
CA PRO A 19 -3.76 -1.42 -24.22
C PRO A 19 -4.05 -1.48 -25.73
N SER A 20 -3.56 -2.52 -26.43
CA SER A 20 -3.82 -2.71 -27.85
C SER A 20 -5.30 -2.99 -28.13
N VAL A 21 -5.88 -3.90 -27.36
CA VAL A 21 -7.32 -4.24 -27.44
C VAL A 21 -8.15 -3.02 -27.07
N LEU A 22 -7.82 -2.34 -25.98
CA LEU A 22 -8.54 -1.16 -25.50
C LEU A 22 -8.54 -0.05 -26.55
N LYS A 23 -7.38 0.24 -27.15
CA LYS A 23 -7.24 1.24 -28.22
C LYS A 23 -8.07 0.91 -29.45
N TRP A 24 -8.16 -0.36 -29.82
CA TRP A 24 -8.94 -0.80 -30.98
C TRP A 24 -10.44 -0.68 -30.72
N ILE A 25 -10.90 -1.13 -29.54
CA ILE A 25 -12.32 -1.17 -29.18
C ILE A 25 -12.82 0.23 -28.76
N ARG A 26 -11.96 1.12 -28.22
CA ARG A 26 -12.32 2.47 -27.72
C ARG A 26 -13.10 3.29 -28.73
N LYS A 27 -12.85 3.12 -30.02
CA LYS A 27 -13.55 3.84 -31.09
C LYS A 27 -15.06 3.56 -31.14
N PHE A 28 -15.50 2.44 -30.60
CA PHE A 28 -16.88 1.96 -30.63
C PHE A 28 -17.55 1.98 -29.25
N MET A 29 -16.82 2.36 -28.19
CA MET A 29 -17.32 2.34 -26.80
C MET A 29 -17.81 3.69 -26.34
N SER A 30 -19.01 3.70 -25.72
CA SER A 30 -19.45 4.77 -24.83
C SER A 30 -18.70 4.69 -23.49
N GLU A 31 -18.83 5.71 -22.63
CA GLU A 31 -18.25 5.69 -21.27
C GLU A 31 -18.81 4.55 -20.43
N GLU A 32 -20.08 4.25 -20.55
CA GLU A 32 -20.75 3.14 -19.87
C GLU A 32 -20.17 1.78 -20.29
N THR A 33 -20.02 1.59 -21.61
CA THR A 33 -19.42 0.35 -22.14
C THR A 33 -17.98 0.18 -21.70
N LEU A 34 -17.21 1.27 -21.65
CA LEU A 34 -15.84 1.26 -21.16
C LEU A 34 -15.77 0.83 -19.67
N THR A 35 -16.70 1.33 -18.86
CA THR A 35 -16.81 0.96 -17.44
C THR A 35 -17.07 -0.53 -17.27
N VAL A 36 -18.09 -1.04 -17.99
CA VAL A 36 -18.44 -2.47 -17.95
C VAL A 36 -17.28 -3.33 -18.43
N PHE A 37 -16.59 -2.91 -19.48
CA PHE A 37 -15.45 -3.62 -20.03
C PHE A 37 -14.27 -3.66 -19.03
N ALA A 38 -13.92 -2.53 -18.41
CA ALA A 38 -12.85 -2.45 -17.43
C ALA A 38 -13.14 -3.33 -16.20
N VAL A 39 -14.35 -3.27 -15.66
CA VAL A 39 -14.81 -4.10 -14.55
C VAL A 39 -14.84 -5.57 -14.95
N GLY A 40 -15.32 -5.87 -16.16
CA GLY A 40 -15.34 -7.24 -16.72
C GLY A 40 -13.94 -7.84 -16.85
N LEU A 41 -12.95 -7.06 -17.28
CA LEU A 41 -11.53 -7.48 -17.31
C LEU A 41 -11.00 -7.78 -15.91
N CYS A 42 -11.37 -6.95 -14.90
CA CYS A 42 -11.00 -7.22 -13.52
C CYS A 42 -11.57 -8.56 -13.02
N PHE A 43 -12.86 -8.82 -13.27
CA PHE A 43 -13.49 -10.10 -12.90
C PHE A 43 -12.90 -11.29 -13.66
N LEU A 44 -12.61 -11.13 -14.95
CA LEU A 44 -11.93 -12.17 -15.72
C LEU A 44 -10.59 -12.56 -15.07
N MET A 45 -9.79 -11.56 -14.70
CA MET A 45 -8.50 -11.81 -14.04
C MET A 45 -8.67 -12.45 -12.66
N VAL A 46 -9.69 -12.07 -11.91
CA VAL A 46 -10.03 -12.72 -10.63
C VAL A 46 -10.30 -14.20 -10.83
N VAL A 47 -11.11 -14.56 -11.84
CA VAL A 47 -11.39 -15.98 -12.16
C VAL A 47 -10.12 -16.71 -12.56
N LEU A 48 -9.30 -16.13 -13.42
CA LEU A 48 -8.04 -16.73 -13.86
C LEU A 48 -7.04 -16.92 -12.70
N ALA A 49 -6.96 -15.94 -11.78
CA ALA A 49 -6.14 -16.06 -10.59
C ALA A 49 -6.62 -17.21 -9.68
N ASN A 50 -7.94 -17.32 -9.47
CA ASN A 50 -8.52 -18.40 -8.67
C ASN A 50 -8.27 -19.79 -9.29
N ILE A 51 -8.43 -19.94 -10.61
CA ILE A 51 -8.11 -21.18 -11.31
C ILE A 51 -6.64 -21.55 -11.15
N ALA A 52 -5.76 -20.56 -11.14
CA ALA A 52 -4.32 -20.76 -10.92
C ALA A 52 -3.96 -21.03 -9.43
N GLY A 53 -4.94 -20.97 -8.51
CA GLY A 53 -4.75 -21.21 -7.07
C GLY A 53 -4.29 -19.98 -6.30
N PHE A 54 -4.51 -18.77 -6.83
CA PHE A 54 -4.19 -17.50 -6.18
C PHE A 54 -5.46 -16.81 -5.65
N SER A 55 -5.28 -15.77 -4.82
CA SER A 55 -6.40 -15.03 -4.27
C SER A 55 -7.10 -14.15 -5.32
N SER A 56 -8.40 -13.96 -5.16
CA SER A 56 -9.21 -13.02 -5.95
C SER A 56 -8.65 -11.60 -5.94
N ALA A 57 -8.15 -11.16 -4.78
CA ALA A 57 -7.57 -9.84 -4.60
C ALA A 57 -6.31 -9.65 -5.46
N LEU A 58 -5.46 -10.66 -5.58
CA LEU A 58 -4.27 -10.63 -6.44
C LEU A 58 -4.68 -10.45 -7.92
N GLY A 59 -5.69 -11.20 -8.38
CA GLY A 59 -6.20 -11.07 -9.74
C GLY A 59 -6.71 -9.66 -10.04
N ALA A 60 -7.56 -9.12 -9.17
CA ALA A 60 -8.07 -7.75 -9.31
C ALA A 60 -6.96 -6.71 -9.30
N PHE A 61 -5.96 -6.85 -8.41
CA PHE A 61 -4.82 -5.95 -8.32
C PHE A 61 -3.97 -5.94 -9.59
N ILE A 62 -3.67 -7.12 -10.16
CA ILE A 62 -2.89 -7.24 -11.40
C ILE A 62 -3.62 -6.53 -12.53
N MET A 63 -4.92 -6.79 -12.72
CA MET A 63 -5.67 -6.15 -13.79
C MET A 63 -5.77 -4.65 -13.58
N GLY A 64 -6.04 -4.19 -12.36
CA GLY A 64 -6.07 -2.76 -12.02
C GLY A 64 -4.73 -2.08 -12.33
N SER A 65 -3.61 -2.72 -12.01
CA SER A 65 -2.27 -2.21 -12.33
C SER A 65 -2.01 -2.12 -13.83
N ILE A 66 -2.46 -3.10 -14.61
CA ILE A 66 -2.34 -3.07 -16.08
C ILE A 66 -3.20 -1.96 -16.69
N LEU A 67 -4.44 -1.80 -16.21
CA LEU A 67 -5.33 -0.74 -16.69
C LEU A 67 -4.81 0.65 -16.33
N ALA A 68 -4.12 0.80 -15.20
CA ALA A 68 -3.50 2.06 -14.77
C ALA A 68 -2.37 2.54 -15.69
N GLU A 69 -1.76 1.65 -16.47
CA GLU A 69 -0.70 1.97 -17.45
C GLU A 69 -1.27 2.27 -18.85
N THR A 70 -2.60 2.21 -19.04
CA THR A 70 -3.23 2.48 -20.32
C THR A 70 -3.45 3.98 -20.56
N LEU A 71 -3.63 4.39 -21.81
CA LEU A 71 -3.96 5.77 -22.16
C LEU A 71 -5.33 6.23 -21.61
N GLU A 72 -6.23 5.29 -21.36
CA GLU A 72 -7.57 5.52 -20.82
C GLU A 72 -7.63 5.45 -19.29
N ALA A 73 -6.49 5.32 -18.62
CA ALA A 73 -6.40 5.09 -17.17
C ALA A 73 -7.16 6.14 -16.35
N GLU A 74 -7.01 7.42 -16.70
CA GLU A 74 -7.65 8.53 -15.97
C GLU A 74 -9.18 8.48 -16.13
N LEU A 75 -9.67 8.18 -17.34
CA LEU A 75 -11.10 8.04 -17.60
C LEU A 75 -11.66 6.81 -16.89
N ILE A 76 -11.00 5.66 -16.99
CA ILE A 76 -11.39 4.43 -16.28
C ILE A 76 -11.44 4.69 -14.77
N HIS A 77 -10.43 5.36 -14.21
CA HIS A 77 -10.39 5.71 -12.78
C HIS A 77 -11.62 6.56 -12.40
N LYS A 78 -11.93 7.60 -13.18
CA LYS A 78 -13.09 8.47 -12.94
C LYS A 78 -14.41 7.69 -12.97
N LEU A 79 -14.59 6.82 -13.95
CA LEU A 79 -15.81 6.04 -14.14
C LEU A 79 -15.98 4.92 -13.12
N THR A 80 -14.88 4.30 -12.65
CA THR A 80 -14.94 3.22 -11.67
C THR A 80 -14.96 3.71 -10.21
N THR A 81 -14.61 4.97 -9.95
CA THR A 81 -14.60 5.55 -8.60
C THR A 81 -15.94 5.43 -7.87
N PRO A 82 -17.12 5.74 -8.47
CA PRO A 82 -18.42 5.56 -7.80
C PRO A 82 -18.67 4.10 -7.40
N ILE A 83 -18.32 3.16 -8.28
CA ILE A 83 -18.47 1.72 -8.06
C ILE A 83 -17.57 1.29 -6.89
N LYS A 84 -16.30 1.69 -6.91
CA LYS A 84 -15.34 1.45 -5.82
C LYS A 84 -15.88 1.98 -4.48
N ASN A 85 -16.41 3.20 -4.46
CA ASN A 85 -16.91 3.81 -3.22
C ASN A 85 -18.13 3.06 -2.67
N LEU A 86 -19.05 2.64 -3.55
CA LEU A 86 -20.22 1.85 -3.19
C LEU A 86 -19.82 0.50 -2.58
N PHE A 87 -19.01 -0.28 -3.31
CA PHE A 87 -18.57 -1.59 -2.83
C PHE A 87 -17.62 -1.49 -1.63
N GLY A 88 -16.83 -0.43 -1.53
CA GLY A 88 -16.02 -0.13 -0.36
C GLY A 88 -16.88 0.07 0.88
N ALA A 89 -17.98 0.83 0.78
CA ALA A 89 -18.91 1.00 1.90
C ALA A 89 -19.56 -0.34 2.31
N VAL A 90 -20.03 -1.13 1.34
CA VAL A 90 -20.60 -2.48 1.61
C VAL A 90 -19.58 -3.38 2.27
N PHE A 91 -18.33 -3.36 1.80
CA PHE A 91 -17.23 -4.13 2.39
C PHE A 91 -16.98 -3.74 3.85
N PHE A 92 -16.86 -2.46 4.16
CA PHE A 92 -16.63 -2.01 5.55
C PHE A 92 -17.80 -2.34 6.48
N VAL A 93 -19.02 -2.24 6.00
CA VAL A 93 -20.20 -2.67 6.78
C VAL A 93 -20.14 -4.18 7.04
N SER A 94 -19.87 -4.98 6.01
CA SER A 94 -19.78 -6.44 6.16
C SER A 94 -18.68 -6.87 7.13
N VAL A 95 -17.50 -6.26 7.02
CA VAL A 95 -16.37 -6.50 7.93
C VAL A 95 -16.70 -6.06 9.35
N GLY A 96 -17.35 -4.89 9.49
CA GLY A 96 -17.78 -4.38 10.80
C GLY A 96 -18.79 -5.30 11.48
N MET A 97 -19.69 -5.94 10.73
CA MET A 97 -20.65 -6.92 11.26
C MET A 97 -20.00 -8.24 11.73
N MET A 98 -18.82 -8.56 11.27
CA MET A 98 -18.07 -9.75 11.72
C MET A 98 -17.35 -9.52 13.07
N VAL A 99 -17.28 -8.28 13.54
CA VAL A 99 -16.63 -7.97 14.82
C VAL A 99 -17.60 -8.21 15.96
N ASP A 100 -17.26 -9.13 16.86
CA ASP A 100 -17.98 -9.33 18.10
C ASP A 100 -17.63 -8.20 19.10
N PRO A 101 -18.61 -7.38 19.56
CA PRO A 101 -18.36 -6.32 20.52
C PRO A 101 -17.76 -6.81 21.84
N SER A 102 -18.01 -8.06 22.24
CA SER A 102 -17.42 -8.66 23.44
C SER A 102 -15.90 -8.74 23.37
N VAL A 103 -15.35 -9.02 22.19
CA VAL A 103 -13.90 -9.08 21.93
C VAL A 103 -13.27 -7.69 22.10
N LEU A 104 -13.97 -6.62 21.72
CA LEU A 104 -13.49 -5.24 21.91
C LEU A 104 -13.28 -4.91 23.38
N VAL A 105 -14.24 -5.33 24.22
CA VAL A 105 -14.16 -5.10 25.68
C VAL A 105 -13.10 -5.99 26.32
N GLN A 106 -12.99 -7.24 25.89
CA GLN A 106 -12.02 -8.20 26.43
C GLN A 106 -10.57 -7.83 26.08
N TYR A 107 -10.33 -7.38 24.84
CA TYR A 107 -9.00 -7.11 24.30
C TYR A 107 -8.72 -5.60 24.12
N TRP A 108 -9.43 -4.72 24.85
CA TRP A 108 -9.30 -3.26 24.70
C TRP A 108 -7.88 -2.75 24.85
N TRP A 109 -7.11 -3.33 25.77
CA TRP A 109 -5.72 -2.93 26.02
C TRP A 109 -4.81 -3.31 24.85
N GLN A 110 -4.93 -4.50 24.32
CA GLN A 110 -4.19 -4.97 23.16
C GLN A 110 -4.51 -4.11 21.92
N ILE A 111 -5.78 -3.83 21.70
CA ILE A 111 -6.23 -2.96 20.60
C ILE A 111 -5.62 -1.55 20.73
N LEU A 112 -5.62 -0.99 21.94
CA LEU A 112 -5.06 0.34 22.20
C LEU A 112 -3.54 0.37 21.94
N VAL A 113 -2.80 -0.60 22.49
CA VAL A 113 -1.35 -0.68 22.29
C VAL A 113 -1.00 -0.88 20.82
N ILE A 114 -1.65 -1.81 20.12
CA ILE A 114 -1.41 -2.06 18.70
C ILE A 114 -1.74 -0.82 17.87
N THR A 115 -2.85 -0.14 18.15
CA THR A 115 -3.23 1.11 17.48
C THR A 115 -2.15 2.18 17.62
N LEU A 116 -1.64 2.41 18.83
CA LEU A 116 -0.59 3.39 19.09
C LEU A 116 0.72 3.02 18.39
N VAL A 117 1.12 1.75 18.47
CA VAL A 117 2.33 1.25 17.80
C VAL A 117 2.22 1.41 16.29
N VAL A 118 1.10 1.01 15.70
CA VAL A 118 0.87 1.11 14.25
C VAL A 118 0.89 2.56 13.80
N LEU A 119 0.14 3.45 14.44
CA LEU A 119 0.11 4.87 14.10
C LEU A 119 1.50 5.50 14.20
N SER A 120 2.21 5.24 15.29
CA SER A 120 3.52 5.82 15.53
C SER A 120 4.57 5.25 14.57
N LEU A 121 4.68 3.93 14.48
CA LEU A 121 5.74 3.26 13.73
C LEU A 121 5.58 3.45 12.22
N LYS A 122 4.35 3.33 11.70
CA LYS A 122 4.08 3.57 10.27
C LYS A 122 4.31 5.04 9.89
N SER A 123 3.85 5.99 10.72
CA SER A 123 4.07 7.41 10.47
C SER A 123 5.57 7.75 10.49
N LEU A 124 6.31 7.26 11.48
CA LEU A 124 7.75 7.49 11.57
C LEU A 124 8.53 6.82 10.44
N SER A 125 8.20 5.58 10.08
CA SER A 125 8.87 4.87 8.98
C SER A 125 8.61 5.53 7.63
N SER A 126 7.36 5.95 7.37
CA SER A 126 7.01 6.67 6.14
C SER A 126 7.69 8.04 6.07
N MET A 127 7.70 8.78 7.18
CA MET A 127 8.44 10.05 7.27
C MET A 127 9.93 9.85 7.02
N GLY A 128 10.53 8.84 7.66
CA GLY A 128 11.93 8.48 7.47
C GLY A 128 12.24 8.09 6.03
N GLY A 129 11.41 7.27 5.39
CA GLY A 129 11.54 6.87 4.00
C GLY A 129 11.48 8.08 3.04
N MET A 130 10.54 9.00 3.25
CA MET A 130 10.43 10.24 2.47
C MET A 130 11.65 11.16 2.65
N MET A 131 12.19 11.26 3.87
CA MET A 131 13.42 12.01 4.13
C MET A 131 14.64 11.38 3.46
N LEU A 132 14.75 10.06 3.47
CA LEU A 132 15.80 9.32 2.78
C LEU A 132 15.70 9.47 1.25
N ALA A 133 14.47 9.54 0.73
CA ALA A 133 14.21 9.82 -0.69
C ALA A 133 14.57 11.25 -1.12
N GLY A 134 14.96 12.12 -0.16
CA GLY A 134 15.42 13.48 -0.45
C GLY A 134 14.36 14.56 -0.37
N ASN A 135 13.17 14.25 0.16
CA ASN A 135 12.12 15.24 0.38
C ASN A 135 12.42 16.13 1.60
N ASN A 136 11.82 17.31 1.61
CA ASN A 136 11.93 18.23 2.75
C ASN A 136 11.16 17.68 3.98
N LEU A 137 11.49 18.18 5.16
CA LEU A 137 10.88 17.72 6.42
C LEU A 137 9.36 17.92 6.43
N LYS A 138 8.86 19.03 5.90
CA LYS A 138 7.43 19.34 5.85
C LYS A 138 6.66 18.30 5.04
N THR A 139 7.08 18.03 3.81
CA THR A 139 6.47 17.02 2.94
C THR A 139 6.59 15.63 3.54
N SER A 140 7.73 15.31 4.14
CA SER A 140 7.97 14.01 4.79
C SER A 140 7.05 13.79 5.99
N MET A 141 6.83 14.81 6.81
CA MET A 141 5.87 14.74 7.93
C MET A 141 4.43 14.60 7.43
N GLN A 142 4.03 15.40 6.45
CA GLN A 142 2.69 15.28 5.87
C GLN A 142 2.44 13.90 5.31
N ALA A 143 3.39 13.35 4.55
CA ALA A 143 3.30 11.98 4.04
C ALA A 143 3.23 10.96 5.18
N GLY A 144 4.11 11.07 6.19
CA GLY A 144 4.11 10.16 7.34
C GLY A 144 2.77 10.09 8.06
N PHE A 145 2.17 11.23 8.32
CA PHE A 145 0.86 11.31 9.00
C PHE A 145 -0.29 10.80 8.14
N CYS A 146 -0.18 10.84 6.79
CA CYS A 146 -1.16 10.24 5.89
C CYS A 146 -1.12 8.72 5.88
N PHE A 147 0.04 8.09 6.13
CA PHE A 147 0.22 6.63 6.05
C PHE A 147 0.00 5.90 7.38
N GLY A 148 -0.52 6.55 8.42
CA GLY A 148 -0.70 5.95 9.75
C GLY A 148 -1.74 4.81 9.81
N GLN A 149 -2.71 4.77 8.91
CA GLN A 149 -3.80 3.78 8.96
C GLN A 149 -3.38 2.37 8.52
N ILE A 150 -4.10 1.38 9.02
CA ILE A 150 -4.07 0.02 8.49
C ILE A 150 -5.01 -0.04 7.28
N GLY A 151 -4.50 -0.47 6.14
CA GLY A 151 -5.30 -0.61 4.92
C GLY A 151 -6.10 -1.92 4.87
N GLU A 152 -7.01 -1.98 3.93
CA GLU A 152 -7.90 -3.13 3.67
C GLU A 152 -7.16 -4.44 3.35
N PHE A 153 -5.94 -4.36 2.80
CA PHE A 153 -5.11 -5.56 2.56
C PHE A 153 -4.77 -6.33 3.84
N SER A 154 -4.76 -5.69 5.00
CA SER A 154 -4.53 -6.37 6.28
C SER A 154 -5.66 -7.35 6.62
N PHE A 155 -6.91 -7.04 6.25
CA PHE A 155 -8.03 -7.97 6.40
C PHE A 155 -7.88 -9.18 5.48
N ILE A 156 -7.45 -8.96 4.23
CA ILE A 156 -7.21 -10.04 3.28
C ILE A 156 -6.11 -10.96 3.79
N ILE A 157 -5.02 -10.41 4.30
CA ILE A 157 -3.91 -11.17 4.88
C ILE A 157 -4.39 -11.95 6.11
N ALA A 158 -5.17 -11.32 6.99
CA ALA A 158 -5.72 -11.98 8.18
C ALA A 158 -6.66 -13.12 7.81
N THR A 159 -7.59 -12.91 6.86
CA THR A 159 -8.51 -13.95 6.39
C THR A 159 -7.77 -15.14 5.77
N VAL A 160 -6.75 -14.88 4.96
CA VAL A 160 -5.89 -15.93 4.39
C VAL A 160 -5.12 -16.65 5.49
N GLY A 161 -4.58 -15.93 6.47
CA GLY A 161 -3.88 -16.52 7.61
C GLY A 161 -4.79 -17.46 8.45
N MET A 162 -6.04 -17.04 8.67
CA MET A 162 -7.05 -17.90 9.34
C MET A 162 -7.36 -19.16 8.50
N SER A 163 -7.54 -19.00 7.20
CA SER A 163 -7.86 -20.14 6.31
C SER A 163 -6.76 -21.20 6.27
N PHE A 164 -5.52 -20.82 6.52
CA PHE A 164 -4.38 -21.71 6.67
C PHE A 164 -4.12 -22.17 8.11
N GLY A 165 -4.92 -21.74 9.08
CA GLY A 165 -4.74 -22.08 10.49
C GLY A 165 -3.47 -21.51 11.13
N VAL A 166 -2.90 -20.45 10.54
CA VAL A 166 -1.69 -19.77 11.03
C VAL A 166 -2.02 -18.67 12.01
N ILE A 167 -3.23 -18.15 11.94
CA ILE A 167 -3.75 -17.06 12.79
C ILE A 167 -4.93 -17.59 13.60
N ASP A 168 -4.90 -17.37 14.91
CA ASP A 168 -6.00 -17.71 15.80
C ASP A 168 -7.22 -16.82 15.56
N ASP A 169 -8.41 -17.37 15.80
CA ASP A 169 -9.70 -16.70 15.56
C ASP A 169 -9.86 -15.37 16.31
N PHE A 170 -9.20 -15.22 17.47
CA PHE A 170 -9.26 -13.98 18.26
C PHE A 170 -8.49 -12.82 17.64
N LEU A 171 -7.49 -13.09 16.77
CA LEU A 171 -6.63 -12.05 16.22
C LEU A 171 -7.33 -11.25 15.11
N TYR A 172 -8.22 -11.90 14.35
CA TYR A 172 -8.96 -11.25 13.28
C TYR A 172 -9.82 -10.07 13.77
N PRO A 173 -10.69 -10.21 14.80
CA PRO A 173 -11.43 -9.09 15.36
C PRO A 173 -10.55 -7.95 15.89
N ILE A 174 -9.37 -8.27 16.44
CA ILE A 174 -8.41 -7.24 16.89
C ILE A 174 -7.88 -6.44 15.69
N ILE A 175 -7.45 -7.11 14.62
CA ILE A 175 -6.95 -6.46 13.40
C ILE A 175 -8.01 -5.54 12.79
N VAL A 176 -9.27 -6.03 12.70
CA VAL A 176 -10.39 -5.25 12.20
C VAL A 176 -10.63 -4.01 13.07
N SER A 177 -10.64 -4.18 14.38
CA SER A 177 -10.86 -3.10 15.33
C SER A 177 -9.79 -2.02 15.24
N VAL A 178 -8.52 -2.41 15.21
CA VAL A 178 -7.39 -1.50 15.03
C VAL A 178 -7.49 -0.76 13.70
N SER A 179 -7.91 -1.43 12.63
CA SER A 179 -8.08 -0.80 11.33
C SER A 179 -9.19 0.24 11.33
N ILE A 180 -10.36 -0.07 11.92
CA ILE A 180 -11.46 0.88 12.05
C ILE A 180 -11.01 2.10 12.84
N ILE A 181 -10.37 1.91 13.99
CA ILE A 181 -9.89 3.00 14.85
C ILE A 181 -8.84 3.84 14.12
N THR A 182 -7.87 3.22 13.46
CA THR A 182 -6.83 3.96 12.73
C THR A 182 -7.41 4.71 11.53
N THR A 183 -8.39 4.14 10.83
CA THR A 183 -9.10 4.82 9.73
C THR A 183 -9.89 6.02 10.23
N PHE A 184 -10.58 5.89 11.36
CA PHE A 184 -11.31 7.00 12.01
C PHE A 184 -10.35 8.11 12.47
N LEU A 185 -9.17 7.76 12.99
CA LEU A 185 -8.17 8.71 13.45
C LEU A 185 -7.40 9.40 12.30
N THR A 186 -7.39 8.83 11.10
CA THR A 186 -6.60 9.33 9.95
C THR A 186 -6.87 10.79 9.60
N PRO A 187 -8.11 11.30 9.50
CA PRO A 187 -8.35 12.72 9.24
C PRO A 187 -7.74 13.63 10.31
N TYR A 188 -7.77 13.20 11.57
CA TYR A 188 -7.19 13.96 12.68
C TYR A 188 -5.66 13.96 12.63
N THR A 189 -5.05 12.82 12.31
CA THR A 189 -3.59 12.74 12.14
C THR A 189 -3.13 13.60 10.98
N ILE A 190 -3.79 13.55 9.82
CA ILE A 190 -3.47 14.41 8.66
C ILE A 190 -3.52 15.88 9.04
N ASN A 191 -4.57 16.32 9.73
CA ASN A 191 -4.71 17.71 10.17
C ASN A 191 -3.66 18.11 11.23
N ALA A 192 -3.20 17.15 12.04
CA ALA A 192 -2.14 17.38 13.02
C ALA A 192 -0.74 17.50 12.40
N ALA A 193 -0.54 17.11 11.15
CA ALA A 193 0.78 17.12 10.49
C ALA A 193 1.42 18.52 10.44
N LEU A 194 0.64 19.54 10.06
CA LEU A 194 1.13 20.94 9.97
C LEU A 194 1.42 21.55 11.34
N PRO A 195 0.53 21.49 12.33
CA PRO A 195 0.83 21.94 13.70
C PRO A 195 2.07 21.25 14.29
N CYS A 196 2.18 19.92 14.12
CA CYS A 196 3.36 19.17 14.55
C CYS A 196 4.64 19.64 13.87
N TYR A 197 4.60 19.88 12.55
CA TYR A 197 5.73 20.42 11.81
C TYR A 197 6.15 21.80 12.37
N ASN A 198 5.21 22.72 12.53
CA ASN A 198 5.49 24.06 13.03
C ASN A 198 6.05 24.06 14.47
N TRP A 199 5.59 23.12 15.31
CA TRP A 199 6.12 22.95 16.66
C TRP A 199 7.53 22.37 16.63
N LEU A 200 7.78 21.40 15.78
CA LEU A 200 9.09 20.75 15.61
C LEU A 200 10.11 21.72 15.01
N GLU A 201 9.72 22.50 14.00
CA GLU A 201 10.57 23.50 13.34
C GLU A 201 11.12 24.54 14.32
N LYS A 202 10.31 24.95 15.31
CA LYS A 202 10.74 25.90 16.37
C LYS A 202 11.78 25.31 17.33
N ARG A 203 11.88 23.97 17.42
CA ARG A 203 12.79 23.28 18.34
C ARG A 203 14.05 22.73 17.67
N ILE A 204 14.06 22.64 16.35
CA ILE A 204 15.23 22.14 15.61
C ILE A 204 16.28 23.24 15.50
N PRO A 205 17.56 22.97 15.89
CA PRO A 205 18.68 23.88 15.71
C PRO A 205 18.86 24.29 14.24
N GLU A 206 19.26 25.55 13.98
CA GLU A 206 19.41 26.08 12.61
C GLU A 206 20.31 25.26 11.70
N LYS A 207 21.34 24.60 12.22
CA LYS A 207 22.24 23.70 11.46
C LYS A 207 21.52 22.51 10.83
N TRP A 208 20.52 21.96 11.53
CA TRP A 208 19.69 20.84 11.02
C TRP A 208 18.61 21.36 10.09
N ARG A 209 18.03 22.52 10.38
CA ARG A 209 17.03 23.19 9.54
C ARG A 209 17.55 23.47 8.14
N GLN A 210 18.77 24.00 8.00
CA GLN A 210 19.40 24.24 6.70
C GLN A 210 19.69 22.94 5.93
N ARG A 211 20.03 21.87 6.64
CA ARG A 211 20.31 20.56 6.03
C ARG A 211 19.05 19.88 5.49
N PHE A 212 17.88 20.13 6.09
CA PHE A 212 16.59 19.60 5.69
C PHE A 212 15.83 20.54 4.75
N SER A 213 16.07 21.86 4.83
CA SER A 213 15.47 22.85 3.93
C SER A 213 16.17 22.91 2.57
N ASN A 214 17.49 22.72 2.50
CA ASN A 214 18.24 22.74 1.25
C ASN A 214 17.98 21.48 0.36
N LYS A 215 17.17 20.52 0.81
CA LYS A 215 16.73 19.38 0.00
C LYS A 215 15.52 19.68 -0.91
N ASP A 216 15.07 20.92 -0.99
CA ASP A 216 14.06 21.39 -1.97
C ASP A 216 14.49 21.26 -3.45
N THR A 217 15.53 20.46 -3.72
CA THR A 217 16.06 20.22 -5.06
C THR A 217 15.43 19.04 -5.79
N GLY A 218 14.36 18.46 -5.24
CA GLY A 218 13.61 17.41 -5.90
C GLY A 218 12.40 17.93 -6.64
N LEU A 219 12.54 18.51 -7.82
CA LEU A 219 11.53 19.00 -8.77
C LEU A 219 11.45 20.53 -8.92
N LYS A 220 12.59 21.23 -8.87
CA LYS A 220 12.71 22.37 -9.77
C LYS A 220 12.89 21.78 -11.17
N VAL A 221 11.82 21.64 -11.90
CA VAL A 221 11.85 21.61 -13.36
C VAL A 221 12.60 22.88 -13.75
N LYS A 222 13.91 22.78 -13.95
CA LYS A 222 14.68 23.79 -14.64
C LYS A 222 14.18 23.77 -16.07
N SER A 223 13.18 24.59 -16.34
CA SER A 223 12.82 25.01 -17.70
C SER A 223 14.13 25.42 -18.38
N GLY A 224 14.59 24.65 -19.34
CA GLY A 224 15.65 25.10 -20.25
C GLY A 224 16.95 24.29 -20.32
N LYS A 225 17.13 23.13 -19.64
CA LYS A 225 18.22 22.21 -20.00
C LYS A 225 17.61 20.86 -20.35
N GLN A 226 17.95 20.35 -21.55
CA GLN A 226 17.68 18.97 -21.93
C GLN A 226 18.16 18.07 -20.79
N VAL A 227 17.20 17.51 -20.05
CA VAL A 227 17.50 16.49 -19.04
C VAL A 227 17.95 15.28 -19.85
N ASP A 228 19.21 14.92 -19.71
CA ASP A 228 19.74 13.71 -20.31
C ASP A 228 18.94 12.52 -19.73
N MET A 229 17.93 12.09 -20.52
CA MET A 229 16.95 11.06 -20.13
C MET A 229 17.64 9.79 -19.67
N ARG A 230 18.82 9.51 -20.23
CA ARG A 230 19.63 8.35 -19.89
C ARG A 230 20.23 8.43 -18.47
N SER A 231 20.71 9.61 -18.08
CA SER A 231 21.27 9.83 -16.74
C SER A 231 20.18 9.82 -15.64
N PHE A 232 19.00 10.33 -15.96
CA PHE A 232 17.83 10.26 -15.08
C PHE A 232 17.38 8.81 -14.87
N PHE A 233 17.24 8.05 -15.96
CA PHE A 233 16.84 6.65 -15.92
C PHE A 233 17.85 5.75 -15.17
N MET A 234 19.14 5.94 -15.40
CA MET A 234 20.20 5.20 -14.71
C MET A 234 20.23 5.50 -13.20
N ARG A 235 19.95 6.74 -12.81
CA ARG A 235 19.88 7.13 -11.39
C ARG A 235 18.66 6.52 -10.71
N GLN A 236 17.51 6.48 -11.39
CA GLN A 236 16.29 5.85 -10.90
C GLN A 236 16.48 4.34 -10.76
N LEU A 237 17.06 3.70 -11.78
CA LEU A 237 17.37 2.27 -11.77
C LEU A 237 18.35 1.90 -10.64
N LYS A 238 19.39 2.69 -10.43
CA LYS A 238 20.33 2.48 -9.32
C LYS A 238 19.64 2.56 -7.96
N ASN A 239 18.76 3.55 -7.74
CA ASN A 239 18.01 3.68 -6.50
C ASN A 239 17.06 2.49 -6.31
N MET A 240 16.39 2.04 -7.37
CA MET A 240 15.51 0.86 -7.32
C MET A 240 16.26 -0.40 -6.91
N VAL A 241 17.45 -0.63 -7.47
CA VAL A 241 18.31 -1.76 -7.11
C VAL A 241 18.75 -1.68 -5.64
N ILE A 242 19.08 -0.49 -5.15
CA ILE A 242 19.45 -0.29 -3.74
C ILE A 242 18.27 -0.60 -2.83
N TYR A 243 17.05 -0.15 -3.14
CA TYR A 243 15.86 -0.45 -2.32
C TYR A 243 15.52 -1.93 -2.32
N VAL A 244 15.61 -2.60 -3.48
CA VAL A 244 15.41 -4.06 -3.56
C VAL A 244 16.47 -4.79 -2.72
N ALA A 245 17.73 -4.38 -2.77
CA ALA A 245 18.79 -4.97 -1.96
C ALA A 245 18.54 -4.77 -0.45
N ILE A 246 18.05 -3.60 -0.03
CA ILE A 246 17.68 -3.32 1.37
C ILE A 246 16.51 -4.20 1.81
N ILE A 247 15.49 -4.38 0.97
CA ILE A 247 14.35 -5.24 1.28
C ILE A 247 14.79 -6.70 1.45
N ILE A 248 15.64 -7.19 0.54
CA ILE A 248 16.20 -8.54 0.63
C ILE A 248 17.05 -8.70 1.90
N ALA A 249 17.88 -7.72 2.22
CA ALA A 249 18.69 -7.73 3.44
C ALA A 249 17.82 -7.76 4.70
N LEU A 250 16.74 -6.97 4.76
CA LEU A 250 15.77 -6.98 5.85
C LEU A 250 15.05 -8.33 5.96
N MET A 251 14.61 -8.93 4.84
CA MET A 251 14.01 -10.27 4.85
C MET A 251 14.98 -11.33 5.37
N LEU A 252 16.26 -11.27 4.99
CA LEU A 252 17.27 -12.18 5.49
C LEU A 252 17.50 -11.98 7.00
N VAL A 253 17.57 -10.75 7.47
CA VAL A 253 17.69 -10.43 8.90
C VAL A 253 16.49 -10.98 9.68
N CYS A 254 15.26 -10.79 9.22
CA CYS A 254 14.08 -11.37 9.85
C CYS A 254 14.15 -12.90 9.87
N PHE A 255 14.53 -13.52 8.76
CA PHE A 255 14.67 -14.98 8.68
C PHE A 255 15.73 -15.54 9.64
N PHE A 256 16.87 -14.83 9.80
CA PHE A 256 17.89 -15.21 10.77
C PHE A 256 17.45 -14.99 12.21
N ILE A 257 16.69 -13.93 12.49
CA ILE A 257 16.14 -13.63 13.82
C ILE A 257 15.09 -14.69 14.19
N ASP A 258 14.19 -15.08 13.29
CA ASP A 258 13.24 -16.17 13.53
C ASP A 258 13.94 -17.49 13.81
N GLY A 259 14.97 -17.83 13.05
CA GLY A 259 15.78 -19.02 13.28
C GLY A 259 16.55 -19.00 14.62
N TYR A 260 16.91 -17.81 15.11
CA TYR A 260 17.58 -17.63 16.39
C TYR A 260 16.61 -17.68 17.56
N ILE A 261 15.43 -17.08 17.42
CA ILE A 261 14.35 -17.10 18.43
C ILE A 261 13.81 -18.52 18.60
N MET A 262 13.59 -19.27 17.53
CA MET A 262 13.16 -20.68 17.59
C MET A 262 14.19 -21.58 18.33
N ARG A 263 15.47 -21.23 18.30
CA ARG A 263 16.50 -21.98 19.06
C ARG A 263 16.58 -21.57 20.53
N LEU A 264 16.16 -20.36 20.89
CA LEU A 264 16.22 -19.83 22.25
C LEU A 264 15.02 -20.18 23.12
N ILE A 265 13.85 -20.44 22.51
CA ILE A 265 12.60 -20.74 23.22
C ILE A 265 11.97 -22.01 22.61
N PRO A 266 12.50 -23.20 22.88
CA PRO A 266 11.86 -24.45 22.51
C PRO A 266 10.67 -24.69 23.46
N GLY A 267 9.47 -24.22 23.10
CA GLY A 267 8.28 -24.44 23.93
C GLY A 267 7.10 -23.51 23.73
N VAL A 268 7.17 -22.57 22.84
CA VAL A 268 6.05 -21.61 22.58
C VAL A 268 5.07 -22.13 21.51
N TRP A 269 5.42 -23.23 20.81
CA TRP A 269 4.62 -23.81 19.71
C TRP A 269 4.44 -25.33 19.81
N SER A 270 4.31 -25.87 21.03
CA SER A 270 3.82 -27.23 21.24
C SER A 270 2.41 -27.22 21.80
#